data_a1acefd59bedfd3a0e5621d916df195a
#
_entry.id   a1acefd59bedfd3a0e5621d916df195a
#
_cell.length_a   1.000
_cell.length_b   1.000
_cell.length_c   1.000
_cell.angle_alpha   90.00
_cell.angle_beta   90.00
_cell.angle_gamma   90.00
#
_symmetry.space_group_name_H-M   'P 1'
#
loop_
_entity.id
_entity.type
_entity.pdbx_description
1 polymer ?
#
loop_
_entity_poly.entity_id
_entity_poly.type
_entity_poly.pdbx_seq_one_letter_code
_entity_poly.pdbx_strand_id
1 'polypeptide(L)'
;MVSSEEELAEYVVDGIVPGAIVKPHSAEEAREVMRFAAADKLALIPVGSRSKCDIGMPPARYDIALDMTGMREIAHYDAGDLTLSVDAGTPLRQLEHVLAESQQFLPLAVPCFESSTVGGAIASGIDSVLRQQYGTARDFLIGAEFVDGKGNICKSGGRVVKNVTGYDLHKLLIGSLGTIGVITRLNFRTFPLAAAYGGHVASFESAERALAFRNAVEASGLPVANLEFLSPRTAAITKAILEKEDRPVPGCVEGSSWAVYASFEGNERVVERVAQDVERLARDAGARQDEPLDAGSDAQLGGALREAFEWLRWAAPAVALFRITMPRILPQSLAALSRPEDSLRRALLVRAGGVVYFSVMGDSEDEETIAAFETMAKDIFALAAEKQGQATLLHAPLGLKKRLSVWGLARGDFSLMKKVKQAFDPDGIFAPRRYVGGL
;
A
#
# COMPACT_ATOMS: atom_id res chain seq x y z
N MET A 1 28.19 18.16 4.78
CA MET A 1 27.60 18.65 6.04
C MET A 1 27.41 17.45 6.95
N VAL A 2 27.78 17.56 8.21
CA VAL A 2 27.50 16.50 9.20
C VAL A 2 26.06 16.75 9.66
N SER A 3 25.17 15.75 9.52
CA SER A 3 23.78 15.84 9.97
C SER A 3 23.75 15.99 11.51
N SER A 4 22.85 16.82 12.02
CA SER A 4 22.64 16.93 13.47
C SER A 4 21.97 15.68 14.02
N GLU A 5 22.06 15.44 15.36
CA GLU A 5 21.36 14.32 15.99
C GLU A 5 19.83 14.42 15.80
N GLU A 6 19.27 15.62 15.79
CA GLU A 6 17.85 15.87 15.54
C GLU A 6 17.45 15.47 14.11
N GLU A 7 18.27 15.85 13.11
CA GLU A 7 18.03 15.45 11.72
C GLU A 7 18.13 13.92 11.55
N LEU A 8 19.13 13.28 12.17
CA LEU A 8 19.27 11.82 12.12
C LEU A 8 18.07 11.09 12.75
N ALA A 9 17.53 11.64 13.84
CA ALA A 9 16.37 11.05 14.53
C ALA A 9 15.10 11.03 13.65
N GLU A 10 14.95 11.92 12.68
CA GLU A 10 13.84 11.89 11.72
C GLU A 10 13.90 10.68 10.76
N TYR A 11 15.06 10.04 10.63
CA TYR A 11 15.28 8.89 9.73
C TYR A 11 15.31 7.56 10.48
N VAL A 12 14.87 7.52 11.72
CA VAL A 12 14.83 6.30 12.52
C VAL A 12 13.98 5.22 11.84
N VAL A 13 14.47 3.98 11.86
CA VAL A 13 13.75 2.79 11.36
C VAL A 13 13.78 1.72 12.44
N ASP A 14 12.62 1.37 12.98
CA ASP A 14 12.49 0.37 14.06
C ASP A 14 13.47 0.60 15.24
N GLY A 15 13.62 1.86 15.64
CA GLY A 15 14.48 2.27 16.76
C GLY A 15 15.97 2.39 16.42
N ILE A 16 16.37 2.16 15.17
CA ILE A 16 17.77 2.31 14.72
C ILE A 16 17.91 3.64 13.97
N VAL A 17 18.79 4.50 14.46
CA VAL A 17 19.12 5.80 13.87
C VAL A 17 20.30 5.62 12.90
N PRO A 18 20.27 6.20 11.69
CA PRO A 18 21.41 6.13 10.77
C PRO A 18 22.61 6.91 11.25
N GLY A 19 23.80 6.56 10.77
CA GLY A 19 25.03 7.30 11.03
C GLY A 19 25.17 8.57 10.19
N ALA A 20 24.52 8.61 9.02
CA ALA A 20 24.54 9.77 8.12
C ALA A 20 23.29 9.81 7.23
N ILE A 21 22.94 11.02 6.76
CA ILE A 21 21.92 11.24 5.74
C ILE A 21 22.64 11.73 4.48
N VAL A 22 22.37 11.09 3.35
CA VAL A 22 22.87 11.48 2.05
C VAL A 22 21.71 11.67 1.09
N LYS A 23 21.65 12.82 0.43
CA LYS A 23 20.55 13.23 -0.44
C LYS A 23 21.05 13.46 -1.86
N PRO A 24 21.03 12.45 -2.75
CA PRO A 24 21.45 12.61 -4.13
C PRO A 24 20.42 13.41 -4.93
N HIS A 25 20.90 14.15 -5.92
CA HIS A 25 20.10 14.92 -6.87
C HIS A 25 20.13 14.33 -8.29
N SER A 26 20.93 13.27 -8.51
CA SER A 26 21.03 12.58 -9.79
C SER A 26 21.29 11.08 -9.60
N ALA A 27 21.07 10.29 -10.65
CA ALA A 27 21.40 8.86 -10.64
C ALA A 27 22.93 8.66 -10.50
N GLU A 28 23.72 9.55 -11.06
CA GLU A 28 25.18 9.55 -10.95
C GLU A 28 25.64 9.78 -9.52
N GLU A 29 25.06 10.74 -8.81
CA GLU A 29 25.35 10.96 -7.39
C GLU A 29 24.93 9.75 -6.54
N ALA A 30 23.73 9.20 -6.78
CA ALA A 30 23.29 7.97 -6.12
C ALA A 30 24.28 6.81 -6.37
N ARG A 31 24.77 6.65 -7.59
CA ARG A 31 25.80 5.67 -7.95
C ARG A 31 27.10 5.84 -7.16
N GLU A 32 27.58 7.07 -7.02
CA GLU A 32 28.83 7.34 -6.26
C GLU A 32 28.63 6.99 -4.77
N VAL A 33 27.48 7.33 -4.19
CA VAL A 33 27.15 6.91 -2.81
C VAL A 33 27.14 5.39 -2.69
N MET A 34 26.57 4.69 -3.68
CA MET A 34 26.54 3.23 -3.71
C MET A 34 27.93 2.62 -3.75
N ARG A 35 28.82 3.15 -4.60
CA ARG A 35 30.21 2.69 -4.71
C ARG A 35 30.98 2.89 -3.41
N PHE A 36 30.79 4.04 -2.79
CA PHE A 36 31.37 4.32 -1.48
C PHE A 36 30.86 3.34 -0.43
N ALA A 37 29.55 3.16 -0.34
CA ALA A 37 28.95 2.22 0.62
C ALA A 37 29.41 0.77 0.41
N ALA A 38 29.55 0.33 -0.86
CA ALA A 38 30.05 -0.99 -1.18
C ALA A 38 31.52 -1.18 -0.78
N ALA A 39 32.39 -0.18 -1.06
CA ALA A 39 33.81 -0.24 -0.72
C ALA A 39 34.02 -0.35 0.79
N ASP A 40 33.27 0.40 1.60
CA ASP A 40 33.39 0.47 3.05
C ASP A 40 32.41 -0.50 3.76
N LYS A 41 31.64 -1.29 3.01
CA LYS A 41 30.61 -2.23 3.49
C LYS A 41 29.58 -1.58 4.42
N LEU A 42 29.16 -0.35 4.10
CA LEU A 42 28.18 0.40 4.85
C LEU A 42 26.77 -0.03 4.44
N ALA A 43 25.90 -0.24 5.44
CA ALA A 43 24.50 -0.57 5.21
C ALA A 43 23.69 0.68 4.95
N LEU A 44 22.93 0.71 3.86
CA LEU A 44 22.09 1.83 3.53
C LEU A 44 20.63 1.43 3.34
N ILE A 45 19.73 2.36 3.67
CA ILE A 45 18.30 2.24 3.43
C ILE A 45 17.86 3.40 2.55
N PRO A 46 17.37 3.11 1.30
CA PRO A 46 16.75 4.14 0.48
C PRO A 46 15.43 4.60 1.12
N VAL A 47 15.26 5.89 1.26
CA VAL A 47 14.05 6.49 1.83
C VAL A 47 13.51 7.59 0.92
N GLY A 48 12.18 7.70 0.88
CA GLY A 48 11.49 8.86 0.32
C GLY A 48 11.02 9.77 1.46
N SER A 49 9.72 10.03 1.52
CA SER A 49 9.10 10.80 2.61
C SER A 49 8.99 10.07 3.96
N ARG A 50 9.52 8.89 4.08
CA ARG A 50 9.53 8.06 5.30
C ARG A 50 8.16 7.57 5.79
N SER A 51 7.09 7.81 5.05
CA SER A 51 5.70 7.47 5.43
C SER A 51 5.45 5.98 5.67
N LYS A 52 6.36 5.09 5.21
CA LYS A 52 6.22 3.62 5.24
C LYS A 52 7.51 2.89 5.66
N CYS A 53 8.41 3.56 6.39
CA CYS A 53 9.69 2.97 6.80
C CYS A 53 9.57 1.89 7.86
N ASP A 54 8.44 1.77 8.53
CA ASP A 54 8.12 0.73 9.49
C ASP A 54 7.72 -0.63 8.86
N ILE A 55 7.51 -0.68 7.54
CA ILE A 55 7.27 -1.95 6.83
C ILE A 55 8.55 -2.76 6.75
N GLY A 56 8.44 -4.05 7.09
CA GLY A 56 9.57 -4.99 7.10
C GLY A 56 10.13 -5.26 8.49
N MET A 57 11.18 -6.07 8.54
CA MET A 57 11.90 -6.37 9.77
C MET A 57 12.82 -5.21 10.18
N PRO A 58 13.16 -5.07 11.46
CA PRO A 58 14.22 -4.17 11.88
C PRO A 58 15.53 -4.46 11.13
N PRO A 59 16.22 -3.43 10.63
CA PRO A 59 17.47 -3.63 9.90
C PRO A 59 18.56 -4.19 10.84
N ALA A 60 19.46 -5.01 10.29
CA ALA A 60 20.63 -5.48 11.06
C ALA A 60 21.64 -4.36 11.32
N ARG A 61 21.75 -3.43 10.36
CA ARG A 61 22.57 -2.22 10.40
C ARG A 61 21.93 -1.13 9.57
N TYR A 62 22.20 0.13 9.94
CA TYR A 62 21.72 1.32 9.23
C TYR A 62 22.76 2.42 9.33
N ASP A 63 23.74 2.42 8.43
CA ASP A 63 24.84 3.37 8.43
C ASP A 63 24.47 4.64 7.65
N ILE A 64 23.74 4.50 6.54
CA ILE A 64 23.37 5.65 5.66
C ILE A 64 21.86 5.64 5.36
N ALA A 65 21.19 6.75 5.67
CA ALA A 65 19.87 7.06 5.11
C ALA A 65 20.07 7.70 3.73
N LEU A 66 19.68 7.01 2.67
CA LEU A 66 19.75 7.55 1.31
C LEU A 66 18.43 8.22 0.95
N ASP A 67 18.36 9.54 1.15
CA ASP A 67 17.15 10.34 0.96
C ASP A 67 16.93 10.68 -0.52
N MET A 68 16.05 9.95 -1.17
CA MET A 68 15.73 10.12 -2.59
C MET A 68 14.87 11.35 -2.89
N THR A 69 14.42 12.11 -1.89
CA THR A 69 13.63 13.33 -2.11
C THR A 69 14.41 14.48 -2.77
N GLY A 70 15.74 14.32 -2.97
CA GLY A 70 16.53 15.20 -3.83
C GLY A 70 16.21 15.07 -5.32
N MET A 71 15.71 13.90 -5.74
CA MET A 71 15.38 13.59 -7.13
C MET A 71 13.86 13.71 -7.34
N ARG A 72 13.36 14.82 -7.88
CA ARG A 72 11.92 15.11 -8.02
C ARG A 72 11.53 15.74 -9.35
N GLU A 73 12.27 15.45 -10.39
CA GLU A 73 12.00 15.93 -11.73
C GLU A 73 10.92 15.06 -12.42
N ILE A 74 9.99 15.69 -13.12
CA ILE A 74 9.18 15.06 -14.15
C ILE A 74 9.97 15.17 -15.44
N ALA A 75 10.81 14.15 -15.70
CA ALA A 75 11.81 14.20 -16.77
C ALA A 75 11.20 14.13 -18.16
N HIS A 76 9.98 13.57 -18.28
CA HIS A 76 9.24 13.53 -19.52
C HIS A 76 7.76 13.25 -19.24
N TYR A 77 6.89 13.98 -19.89
CA TYR A 77 5.46 13.70 -19.90
C TYR A 77 4.92 13.93 -21.31
N ASP A 78 4.36 12.89 -21.91
CA ASP A 78 3.68 12.94 -23.18
C ASP A 78 2.22 12.57 -22.99
N ALA A 79 1.38 13.60 -22.96
CA ALA A 79 -0.07 13.42 -22.76
C ALA A 79 -0.73 12.70 -23.94
N GLY A 80 -0.20 12.84 -25.17
CA GLY A 80 -0.72 12.18 -26.35
C GLY A 80 -0.47 10.68 -26.35
N ASP A 81 0.73 10.27 -25.93
CA ASP A 81 1.12 8.87 -25.82
C ASP A 81 0.78 8.22 -24.49
N LEU A 82 0.17 8.96 -23.56
CA LEU A 82 -0.16 8.50 -22.20
C LEU A 82 1.05 7.95 -21.47
N THR A 83 2.21 8.59 -21.60
CA THR A 83 3.46 8.14 -20.98
C THR A 83 4.11 9.20 -20.12
N LEU A 84 4.64 8.75 -18.99
CA LEU A 84 5.27 9.60 -17.99
C LEU A 84 6.62 9.00 -17.57
N SER A 85 7.64 9.83 -17.43
CA SER A 85 8.92 9.50 -16.81
C SER A 85 9.19 10.46 -15.66
N VAL A 86 9.33 9.94 -14.45
CA VAL A 86 9.38 10.74 -13.23
C VAL A 86 10.42 10.19 -12.26
N ASP A 87 11.14 11.07 -11.58
CA ASP A 87 12.12 10.72 -10.55
C ASP A 87 11.45 10.12 -9.30
N ALA A 88 12.14 9.20 -8.64
CA ALA A 88 11.60 8.42 -7.53
C ALA A 88 11.20 9.27 -6.30
N GLY A 89 11.85 10.39 -6.06
CA GLY A 89 11.58 11.29 -4.95
C GLY A 89 10.43 12.28 -5.21
N THR A 90 9.82 12.27 -6.39
CA THR A 90 8.69 13.17 -6.70
C THR A 90 7.50 12.85 -5.82
N PRO A 91 6.88 13.84 -5.13
CA PRO A 91 5.66 13.64 -4.37
C PRO A 91 4.49 13.21 -5.27
N LEU A 92 3.67 12.25 -4.82
CA LEU A 92 2.49 11.80 -5.56
C LEU A 92 1.51 12.94 -5.82
N ARG A 93 1.32 13.83 -4.86
CA ARG A 93 0.45 15.01 -5.00
C ARG A 93 0.93 15.97 -6.10
N GLN A 94 2.23 16.22 -6.19
CA GLN A 94 2.78 17.03 -7.29
C GLN A 94 2.47 16.40 -8.64
N LEU A 95 2.60 15.08 -8.74
CA LEU A 95 2.32 14.34 -9.96
C LEU A 95 0.83 14.40 -10.33
N GLU A 96 -0.06 14.25 -9.35
CA GLU A 96 -1.51 14.37 -9.54
C GLU A 96 -1.88 15.72 -10.16
N HIS A 97 -1.35 16.84 -9.64
CA HIS A 97 -1.60 18.17 -10.19
C HIS A 97 -1.16 18.30 -11.64
N VAL A 98 0.04 17.85 -11.99
CA VAL A 98 0.56 17.95 -13.35
C VAL A 98 -0.25 17.11 -14.34
N LEU A 99 -0.64 15.91 -13.95
CA LEU A 99 -1.44 15.03 -14.81
C LEU A 99 -2.87 15.56 -15.01
N ALA A 100 -3.45 16.16 -13.97
CA ALA A 100 -4.80 16.73 -14.02
C ALA A 100 -4.93 17.89 -15.03
N GLU A 101 -3.85 18.67 -15.26
CA GLU A 101 -3.82 19.72 -16.30
C GLU A 101 -4.11 19.17 -17.71
N SER A 102 -3.74 17.92 -17.95
CA SER A 102 -4.01 17.20 -19.21
C SER A 102 -5.19 16.24 -19.13
N GLN A 103 -6.06 16.38 -18.11
CA GLN A 103 -7.18 15.46 -17.85
C GLN A 103 -6.75 14.00 -17.77
N GLN A 104 -5.62 13.75 -17.10
CA GLN A 104 -5.06 12.41 -16.87
C GLN A 104 -4.77 12.18 -15.41
N PHE A 105 -4.54 10.92 -15.06
CA PHE A 105 -4.12 10.53 -13.72
C PHE A 105 -3.27 9.25 -13.76
N LEU A 106 -2.65 8.96 -12.62
CA LEU A 106 -1.97 7.69 -12.36
C LEU A 106 -2.74 6.94 -11.27
N PRO A 107 -3.20 5.68 -11.48
CA PRO A 107 -4.02 4.95 -10.51
C PRO A 107 -3.20 4.42 -9.31
N LEU A 108 -2.35 5.27 -8.75
CA LEU A 108 -1.46 5.00 -7.62
C LEU A 108 -2.01 5.65 -6.33
N ALA A 109 -3.31 5.48 -6.09
CA ALA A 109 -4.01 5.97 -4.90
C ALA A 109 -3.70 5.07 -3.68
N VAL A 110 -2.48 5.18 -3.17
CA VAL A 110 -1.95 4.41 -2.04
C VAL A 110 -2.14 5.14 -0.72
N PRO A 111 -2.08 4.45 0.43
CA PRO A 111 -2.07 5.08 1.74
C PRO A 111 -0.92 6.08 1.92
N CYS A 112 -1.13 7.08 2.78
CA CYS A 112 -0.21 8.21 2.99
C CYS A 112 0.06 8.99 1.69
N PHE A 113 -0.95 9.14 0.85
CA PHE A 113 -0.81 9.73 -0.49
C PHE A 113 -0.19 11.11 -0.44
N GLU A 114 -0.67 11.98 0.46
CA GLU A 114 -0.23 13.37 0.60
C GLU A 114 1.27 13.52 0.88
N SER A 115 1.82 12.56 1.62
CA SER A 115 3.23 12.56 2.02
C SER A 115 4.09 11.60 1.20
N SER A 116 3.51 10.71 0.37
CA SER A 116 4.27 9.68 -0.33
C SER A 116 5.04 10.21 -1.53
N THR A 117 6.22 9.62 -1.77
CA THR A 117 6.93 9.76 -3.05
C THR A 117 6.59 8.62 -3.99
N VAL A 118 6.73 8.84 -5.30
CA VAL A 118 6.47 7.83 -6.34
C VAL A 118 7.32 6.57 -6.13
N GLY A 119 8.62 6.73 -5.88
CA GLY A 119 9.53 5.61 -5.61
C GLY A 119 9.19 4.87 -4.33
N GLY A 120 8.81 5.60 -3.25
CA GLY A 120 8.38 4.99 -1.99
C GLY A 120 7.08 4.19 -2.13
N ALA A 121 6.12 4.67 -2.94
CA ALA A 121 4.89 3.95 -3.25
C ALA A 121 5.17 2.64 -4.00
N ILE A 122 6.05 2.67 -5.01
CA ILE A 122 6.45 1.46 -5.74
C ILE A 122 7.24 0.51 -4.86
N ALA A 123 8.24 1.00 -4.12
CA ALA A 123 9.08 0.17 -3.27
C ALA A 123 8.31 -0.51 -2.12
N SER A 124 7.27 0.14 -1.58
CA SER A 124 6.42 -0.46 -0.53
C SER A 124 5.45 -1.51 -1.06
N GLY A 125 5.01 -1.38 -2.32
CA GLY A 125 4.10 -2.33 -2.96
C GLY A 125 2.74 -2.45 -2.30
N ILE A 126 2.27 -1.38 -1.61
CA ILE A 126 0.92 -1.35 -1.03
C ILE A 126 -0.10 -1.11 -2.13
N ASP A 127 -1.22 -1.81 -2.05
CA ASP A 127 -2.25 -1.77 -3.08
C ASP A 127 -2.98 -0.42 -3.12
N SER A 128 -3.18 0.08 -4.34
CA SER A 128 -4.07 1.21 -4.62
C SER A 128 -5.54 0.86 -4.33
N VAL A 129 -6.32 1.84 -3.90
CA VAL A 129 -7.78 1.70 -3.77
C VAL A 129 -8.45 1.45 -5.13
N LEU A 130 -7.85 1.92 -6.22
CA LEU A 130 -8.32 1.77 -7.60
C LEU A 130 -7.94 0.43 -8.24
N ARG A 131 -7.45 -0.52 -7.42
CA ARG A 131 -6.96 -1.81 -7.91
C ARG A 131 -8.02 -2.61 -8.67
N GLN A 132 -9.30 -2.45 -8.34
CA GLN A 132 -10.38 -3.20 -8.97
C GLN A 132 -10.43 -2.97 -10.50
N GLN A 133 -10.33 -1.75 -10.93
CA GLN A 133 -10.44 -1.38 -12.34
C GLN A 133 -9.09 -1.30 -13.04
N TYR A 134 -8.07 -0.76 -12.38
CA TYR A 134 -6.78 -0.42 -13.00
C TYR A 134 -5.68 -1.45 -12.71
N GLY A 135 -5.95 -2.46 -11.88
CA GLY A 135 -4.94 -3.41 -11.48
C GLY A 135 -3.97 -2.85 -10.45
N THR A 136 -2.76 -3.35 -10.45
CA THR A 136 -1.68 -2.97 -9.53
C THR A 136 -0.62 -2.13 -10.24
N ALA A 137 0.31 -1.57 -9.51
CA ALA A 137 1.47 -0.88 -10.11
C ALA A 137 2.19 -1.72 -11.19
N ARG A 138 2.10 -3.06 -11.11
CA ARG A 138 2.65 -3.99 -12.10
C ARG A 138 2.03 -3.84 -13.49
N ASP A 139 0.80 -3.34 -13.58
CA ASP A 139 0.02 -3.26 -14.82
C ASP A 139 0.25 -1.96 -15.58
N PHE A 140 0.76 -0.92 -14.91
CA PHE A 140 0.98 0.40 -15.51
C PHE A 140 2.41 0.96 -15.31
N LEU A 141 3.28 0.30 -14.52
CA LEU A 141 4.71 0.57 -14.51
C LEU A 141 5.36 -0.09 -15.74
N ILE A 142 5.84 0.71 -16.68
CA ILE A 142 6.37 0.25 -17.98
C ILE A 142 7.90 0.30 -18.07
N GLY A 143 8.58 0.86 -17.07
CA GLY A 143 10.03 0.87 -16.99
C GLY A 143 10.56 1.51 -15.73
N ALA A 144 11.83 1.28 -15.45
CA ALA A 144 12.55 1.92 -14.36
C ALA A 144 14.04 2.08 -14.66
N GLU A 145 14.63 3.10 -14.03
CA GLU A 145 16.06 3.23 -13.82
C GLU A 145 16.35 3.08 -12.34
N PHE A 146 17.38 2.33 -11.99
CA PHE A 146 17.77 2.10 -10.60
C PHE A 146 19.27 1.82 -10.51
N VAL A 147 19.85 2.02 -9.34
CA VAL A 147 21.25 1.72 -9.05
C VAL A 147 21.32 0.41 -8.25
N ASP A 148 22.12 -0.56 -8.72
CA ASP A 148 22.35 -1.82 -8.03
C ASP A 148 23.44 -1.70 -6.93
N GLY A 149 23.64 -2.75 -6.14
CA GLY A 149 24.63 -2.79 -5.04
C GLY A 149 26.09 -2.70 -5.49
N LYS A 150 26.37 -2.80 -6.79
CA LYS A 150 27.70 -2.59 -7.39
C LYS A 150 27.90 -1.15 -7.89
N GLY A 151 26.88 -0.30 -7.75
CA GLY A 151 26.91 1.04 -8.32
C GLY A 151 26.74 1.07 -9.84
N ASN A 152 26.05 0.09 -10.44
CA ASN A 152 25.69 0.15 -11.84
C ASN A 152 24.32 0.80 -11.99
N ILE A 153 24.19 1.75 -12.92
CA ILE A 153 22.90 2.31 -13.32
C ILE A 153 22.26 1.30 -14.29
N CYS A 154 21.18 0.68 -13.84
CA CYS A 154 20.44 -0.32 -14.56
C CYS A 154 19.15 0.28 -15.13
N LYS A 155 18.78 -0.09 -16.35
CA LYS A 155 17.53 0.31 -17.01
C LYS A 155 16.74 -0.93 -17.41
N SER A 156 15.43 -0.91 -17.19
CA SER A 156 14.52 -1.97 -17.58
C SER A 156 13.24 -1.37 -18.13
N GLY A 157 12.71 -1.96 -19.21
CA GLY A 157 11.57 -1.37 -19.91
C GLY A 157 11.92 -0.06 -20.61
N GLY A 158 10.94 0.81 -20.80
CA GLY A 158 11.11 2.09 -21.49
C GLY A 158 9.91 2.98 -21.36
N ARG A 159 9.75 3.96 -22.25
CA ARG A 159 8.60 4.87 -22.33
C ARG A 159 7.57 4.43 -23.38
N VAL A 160 7.63 3.18 -23.80
CA VAL A 160 6.70 2.61 -24.78
C VAL A 160 5.80 1.58 -24.09
N VAL A 161 4.51 1.62 -24.39
CA VAL A 161 3.51 0.72 -23.78
C VAL A 161 3.77 -0.75 -24.11
N LYS A 162 4.41 -1.04 -25.24
CA LYS A 162 4.80 -2.40 -25.63
C LYS A 162 6.33 -2.48 -25.80
N ASN A 163 6.98 -3.15 -24.88
CA ASN A 163 8.39 -3.52 -24.98
C ASN A 163 8.51 -5.04 -24.95
N VAL A 164 9.16 -5.60 -25.97
CA VAL A 164 9.39 -7.06 -26.09
C VAL A 164 10.86 -7.43 -25.93
N THR A 165 11.72 -6.44 -25.60
CA THR A 165 13.16 -6.64 -25.46
C THR A 165 13.55 -6.72 -24.00
N GLY A 166 14.15 -7.82 -23.60
CA GLY A 166 14.66 -8.05 -22.24
C GLY A 166 13.59 -8.48 -21.24
N TYR A 167 14.02 -8.59 -19.97
CA TYR A 167 13.15 -8.95 -18.86
C TYR A 167 12.59 -7.70 -18.18
N ASP A 168 11.36 -7.81 -17.65
CA ASP A 168 10.68 -6.76 -16.88
C ASP A 168 11.26 -6.60 -15.46
N LEU A 169 12.58 -6.32 -15.35
CA LEU A 169 13.25 -6.18 -14.06
C LEU A 169 12.64 -5.07 -13.20
N HIS A 170 12.07 -4.03 -13.82
CA HIS A 170 11.35 -2.96 -13.12
C HIS A 170 10.21 -3.50 -12.24
N LYS A 171 9.60 -4.64 -12.60
CA LYS A 171 8.55 -5.28 -11.81
C LYS A 171 9.07 -5.95 -10.53
N LEU A 172 10.37 -6.25 -10.43
CA LEU A 172 10.99 -6.74 -9.20
C LEU A 172 11.15 -5.63 -8.13
N LEU A 173 11.16 -4.36 -8.56
CA LEU A 173 11.27 -3.22 -7.65
C LEU A 173 9.97 -2.97 -6.88
N ILE A 174 8.82 -3.44 -7.39
CA ILE A 174 7.52 -3.29 -6.73
C ILE A 174 7.50 -4.16 -5.47
N GLY A 175 7.37 -3.52 -4.31
CA GLY A 175 7.38 -4.20 -3.01
C GLY A 175 8.75 -4.68 -2.55
N SER A 176 9.84 -4.22 -3.17
CA SER A 176 11.21 -4.60 -2.82
C SER A 176 11.74 -3.96 -1.54
N LEU A 177 11.09 -2.93 -1.01
CA LEU A 177 11.56 -2.12 0.13
C LEU A 177 12.99 -1.57 -0.04
N GLY A 178 13.44 -1.38 -1.29
CA GLY A 178 14.79 -0.93 -1.59
C GLY A 178 15.89 -1.97 -1.29
N THR A 179 15.54 -3.25 -1.14
CA THR A 179 16.50 -4.31 -0.78
C THR A 179 17.30 -4.85 -1.95
N ILE A 180 16.93 -4.53 -3.19
CA ILE A 180 17.63 -5.00 -4.40
C ILE A 180 18.16 -3.87 -5.29
N GLY A 181 17.94 -2.62 -4.91
CA GLY A 181 18.43 -1.45 -5.65
C GLY A 181 17.75 -0.16 -5.21
N VAL A 182 18.37 0.94 -5.56
CA VAL A 182 17.86 2.31 -5.36
C VAL A 182 17.14 2.76 -6.61
N ILE A 183 15.84 2.96 -6.51
CA ILE A 183 15.03 3.48 -7.63
C ILE A 183 15.38 4.95 -7.83
N THR A 184 15.81 5.32 -9.04
CA THR A 184 16.12 6.70 -9.42
C THR A 184 15.02 7.31 -10.27
N ARG A 185 14.47 6.55 -11.25
CA ARG A 185 13.43 7.03 -12.16
C ARG A 185 12.46 5.92 -12.51
N LEU A 186 11.19 6.27 -12.72
CA LEU A 186 10.11 5.36 -13.05
C LEU A 186 9.36 5.85 -14.29
N ASN A 187 8.98 4.92 -15.17
CA ASN A 187 8.17 5.20 -16.34
C ASN A 187 6.80 4.54 -16.19
N PHE A 188 5.74 5.31 -16.41
CA PHE A 188 4.37 4.86 -16.27
C PHE A 188 3.55 5.08 -17.52
N ARG A 189 2.54 4.24 -17.69
CA ARG A 189 1.39 4.55 -18.50
C ARG A 189 0.40 5.33 -17.64
N THR A 190 -0.07 6.47 -18.13
CA THR A 190 -1.14 7.28 -17.53
C THR A 190 -2.51 6.85 -18.06
N PHE A 191 -3.57 7.37 -17.45
CA PHE A 191 -4.95 7.08 -17.83
C PHE A 191 -5.73 8.39 -17.93
N PRO A 192 -6.69 8.50 -18.88
CA PRO A 192 -7.56 9.67 -18.95
C PRO A 192 -8.53 9.69 -17.74
N LEU A 193 -8.85 10.87 -17.22
CA LEU A 193 -9.92 11.05 -16.25
C LEU A 193 -11.26 10.70 -16.90
N ALA A 194 -12.15 10.09 -16.15
CA ALA A 194 -13.51 9.80 -16.61
C ALA A 194 -14.34 11.09 -16.69
N ALA A 195 -15.37 11.09 -17.55
CA ALA A 195 -16.27 12.23 -17.72
C ALA A 195 -17.26 12.38 -16.54
N ALA A 196 -17.58 11.28 -15.85
CA ALA A 196 -18.49 11.25 -14.72
C ALA A 196 -18.04 10.23 -13.68
N TYR A 197 -18.35 10.52 -12.42
CA TYR A 197 -18.06 9.72 -11.24
C TYR A 197 -19.31 9.57 -10.38
N GLY A 198 -19.39 8.47 -9.64
CA GLY A 198 -20.42 8.24 -8.66
C GLY A 198 -20.06 7.07 -7.77
N GLY A 199 -20.79 6.94 -6.68
CA GLY A 199 -20.58 5.86 -5.74
C GLY A 199 -21.89 5.37 -5.13
N HIS A 200 -21.75 4.33 -4.34
CA HIS A 200 -22.83 3.75 -3.55
C HIS A 200 -22.27 3.18 -2.27
N VAL A 201 -22.92 3.46 -1.16
CA VAL A 201 -22.58 2.86 0.13
C VAL A 201 -23.82 2.20 0.71
N ALA A 202 -23.66 0.97 1.20
CA ALA A 202 -24.74 0.20 1.81
C ALA A 202 -24.31 -0.38 3.15
N SER A 203 -25.20 -0.40 4.15
CA SER A 203 -24.96 -0.99 5.46
C SER A 203 -25.76 -2.25 5.69
N PHE A 204 -25.19 -3.18 6.46
CA PHE A 204 -25.74 -4.51 6.69
C PHE A 204 -25.66 -4.89 8.17
N GLU A 205 -26.60 -5.75 8.61
CA GLU A 205 -26.64 -6.24 9.98
C GLU A 205 -25.50 -7.22 10.30
N SER A 206 -25.03 -7.98 9.30
CA SER A 206 -23.98 -8.98 9.50
C SER A 206 -22.91 -8.93 8.41
N ALA A 207 -21.72 -9.45 8.76
CA ALA A 207 -20.61 -9.61 7.83
C ALA A 207 -20.97 -10.47 6.61
N GLU A 208 -21.78 -11.52 6.82
CA GLU A 208 -22.19 -12.46 5.78
C GLU A 208 -23.04 -11.77 4.71
N ARG A 209 -24.00 -10.91 5.12
CA ARG A 209 -24.83 -10.14 4.18
C ARG A 209 -24.01 -9.11 3.43
N ALA A 210 -23.17 -8.37 4.12
CA ALA A 210 -22.26 -7.39 3.50
C ALA A 210 -21.30 -8.07 2.50
N LEU A 211 -20.76 -9.23 2.86
CA LEU A 211 -19.91 -10.03 1.96
C LEU A 211 -20.69 -10.59 0.76
N ALA A 212 -21.93 -11.03 0.97
CA ALA A 212 -22.80 -11.49 -0.13
C ALA A 212 -23.03 -10.37 -1.14
N PHE A 213 -23.35 -9.16 -0.69
CA PHE A 213 -23.47 -7.98 -1.55
C PHE A 213 -22.17 -7.68 -2.30
N ARG A 214 -21.05 -7.58 -1.59
CA ARG A 214 -19.73 -7.34 -2.19
C ARG A 214 -19.43 -8.36 -3.29
N ASN A 215 -19.63 -9.63 -3.01
CA ASN A 215 -19.37 -10.71 -3.97
C ASN A 215 -20.35 -10.66 -5.16
N ALA A 216 -21.60 -10.24 -4.96
CA ALA A 216 -22.56 -10.03 -6.04
C ALA A 216 -22.12 -8.89 -6.98
N VAL A 217 -21.64 -7.79 -6.42
CA VAL A 217 -21.07 -6.67 -7.21
C VAL A 217 -19.85 -7.17 -8.00
N GLU A 218 -18.92 -7.87 -7.36
CA GLU A 218 -17.72 -8.41 -8.02
C GLU A 218 -18.09 -9.41 -9.15
N ALA A 219 -19.07 -10.28 -8.93
CA ALA A 219 -19.52 -11.27 -9.90
C ALA A 219 -20.38 -10.69 -11.05
N SER A 220 -20.95 -9.51 -10.87
CA SER A 220 -21.82 -8.86 -11.86
C SER A 220 -21.07 -8.39 -13.11
N GLY A 221 -19.76 -8.20 -13.03
CA GLY A 221 -18.95 -7.64 -14.10
C GLY A 221 -19.19 -6.13 -14.32
N LEU A 222 -19.86 -5.44 -13.39
CA LEU A 222 -20.03 -3.99 -13.45
C LEU A 222 -18.66 -3.27 -13.37
N PRO A 223 -18.48 -2.16 -14.09
CA PRO A 223 -17.23 -1.39 -14.09
C PRO A 223 -17.11 -0.58 -12.80
N VAL A 224 -16.76 -1.27 -11.70
CA VAL A 224 -16.55 -0.67 -10.38
C VAL A 224 -15.07 -0.36 -10.21
N ALA A 225 -14.74 0.90 -9.94
CA ALA A 225 -13.38 1.38 -9.79
C ALA A 225 -12.79 1.02 -8.42
N ASN A 226 -13.58 1.16 -7.35
CA ASN A 226 -13.23 0.79 -6.00
C ASN A 226 -14.36 -0.03 -5.37
N LEU A 227 -14.00 -1.05 -4.60
CA LEU A 227 -14.96 -1.91 -3.88
C LEU A 227 -14.37 -2.26 -2.51
N GLU A 228 -14.89 -1.64 -1.45
CA GLU A 228 -14.38 -1.80 -0.09
C GLU A 228 -15.46 -2.33 0.85
N PHE A 229 -15.10 -3.32 1.66
CA PHE A 229 -15.93 -3.88 2.71
C PHE A 229 -15.34 -3.48 4.07
N LEU A 230 -16.17 -2.94 4.95
CA LEU A 230 -15.79 -2.30 6.19
C LEU A 230 -16.43 -3.00 7.40
N SER A 231 -15.61 -3.35 8.38
CA SER A 231 -16.16 -3.72 9.69
C SER A 231 -16.77 -2.49 10.39
N PRO A 232 -17.62 -2.67 11.42
CA PRO A 232 -18.20 -1.57 12.18
C PRO A 232 -17.14 -0.60 12.73
N ARG A 233 -16.00 -1.12 13.19
CA ARG A 233 -14.90 -0.27 13.67
C ARG A 233 -14.21 0.50 12.56
N THR A 234 -14.02 -0.09 11.39
CA THR A 234 -13.47 0.63 10.22
C THR A 234 -14.42 1.73 9.78
N ALA A 235 -15.74 1.47 9.76
CA ALA A 235 -16.75 2.47 9.48
C ALA A 235 -16.70 3.62 10.51
N ALA A 236 -16.56 3.32 11.81
CA ALA A 236 -16.42 4.33 12.86
C ALA A 236 -15.15 5.20 12.69
N ILE A 237 -14.03 4.61 12.28
CA ILE A 237 -12.79 5.34 11.96
C ILE A 237 -13.03 6.25 10.74
N THR A 238 -13.65 5.74 9.68
CA THR A 238 -13.98 6.52 8.48
C THR A 238 -14.88 7.71 8.81
N LYS A 239 -15.90 7.49 9.65
CA LYS A 239 -16.76 8.56 10.18
C LYS A 239 -15.92 9.62 10.89
N ALA A 240 -15.06 9.23 11.83
CA ALA A 240 -14.23 10.18 12.59
C ALA A 240 -13.29 11.02 11.68
N ILE A 241 -12.81 10.45 10.57
CA ILE A 241 -12.02 11.18 9.57
C ILE A 241 -12.88 12.23 8.88
N LEU A 242 -14.06 11.85 8.41
CA LEU A 242 -15.00 12.78 7.75
C LEU A 242 -15.42 13.93 8.67
N GLU A 243 -15.79 13.62 9.92
CA GLU A 243 -16.17 14.62 10.93
C GLU A 243 -15.02 15.58 11.26
N LYS A 244 -13.78 15.08 11.36
CA LYS A 244 -12.60 15.92 11.62
C LYS A 244 -12.35 16.95 10.52
N GLU A 245 -12.71 16.60 9.28
CA GLU A 245 -12.52 17.45 8.12
C GLU A 245 -13.77 18.23 7.70
N ASP A 246 -14.80 18.24 8.58
CA ASP A 246 -16.10 18.90 8.35
C ASP A 246 -16.77 18.46 7.04
N ARG A 247 -16.65 17.15 6.72
CA ARG A 247 -17.23 16.51 5.54
C ARG A 247 -18.53 15.77 5.90
N PRO A 248 -19.51 15.69 4.98
CA PRO A 248 -20.73 14.91 5.20
C PRO A 248 -20.42 13.44 5.51
N VAL A 249 -21.12 12.90 6.50
CA VAL A 249 -21.02 11.49 6.89
C VAL A 249 -22.22 10.74 6.33
N PRO A 250 -22.03 9.78 5.40
CA PRO A 250 -23.13 8.92 4.95
C PRO A 250 -23.69 8.09 6.11
N GLY A 251 -25.03 7.99 6.21
CA GLY A 251 -25.69 7.25 7.28
C GLY A 251 -25.28 5.78 7.37
N CYS A 252 -24.84 5.21 6.25
CA CYS A 252 -24.32 3.85 6.17
C CYS A 252 -22.98 3.61 6.89
N VAL A 253 -22.21 4.65 7.25
CA VAL A 253 -20.89 4.54 7.90
C VAL A 253 -20.90 5.01 9.36
N GLU A 254 -22.04 4.99 10.04
CA GLU A 254 -22.17 5.43 11.43
C GLU A 254 -21.46 4.53 12.48
N GLY A 255 -20.86 3.40 12.06
CA GLY A 255 -19.96 2.60 12.91
C GLY A 255 -20.64 1.49 13.72
N SER A 256 -21.94 1.30 13.58
CA SER A 256 -22.68 0.22 14.25
C SER A 256 -22.96 -0.99 13.34
N SER A 257 -22.72 -0.87 12.04
CA SER A 257 -23.06 -1.85 11.02
C SER A 257 -21.85 -2.16 10.14
N TRP A 258 -21.89 -3.32 9.48
CA TRP A 258 -21.00 -3.63 8.39
C TRP A 258 -21.38 -2.78 7.18
N ALA A 259 -20.41 -2.25 6.45
CA ALA A 259 -20.67 -1.42 5.29
C ALA A 259 -19.89 -1.91 4.06
N VAL A 260 -20.44 -1.65 2.88
CA VAL A 260 -19.74 -1.86 1.62
C VAL A 260 -19.87 -0.59 0.80
N TYR A 261 -18.73 -0.10 0.34
CA TYR A 261 -18.62 1.04 -0.56
C TYR A 261 -18.18 0.56 -1.93
N ALA A 262 -18.85 1.07 -2.96
CA ALA A 262 -18.50 0.87 -4.36
C ALA A 262 -18.44 2.22 -5.06
N SER A 263 -17.32 2.54 -5.73
CA SER A 263 -17.26 3.69 -6.63
C SER A 263 -17.13 3.25 -8.07
N PHE A 264 -17.64 4.06 -8.97
CA PHE A 264 -17.66 3.78 -10.39
C PHE A 264 -17.51 5.07 -11.19
N GLU A 265 -17.00 4.91 -12.41
CA GLU A 265 -16.66 6.04 -13.28
C GLU A 265 -16.89 5.68 -14.75
N GLY A 266 -17.05 6.70 -15.58
CA GLY A 266 -17.30 6.52 -17.02
C GLY A 266 -17.93 7.74 -17.64
N ASN A 267 -18.88 7.53 -18.58
CA ASN A 267 -19.79 8.57 -19.01
C ASN A 267 -21.06 8.57 -18.12
N GLU A 268 -21.84 9.64 -18.17
CA GLU A 268 -23.04 9.81 -17.33
C GLU A 268 -23.99 8.59 -17.39
N ARG A 269 -24.26 8.06 -18.59
CA ARG A 269 -25.16 6.90 -18.77
C ARG A 269 -24.63 5.64 -18.13
N VAL A 270 -23.31 5.44 -18.16
CA VAL A 270 -22.66 4.28 -17.48
C VAL A 270 -22.79 4.44 -15.98
N VAL A 271 -22.48 5.62 -15.44
CA VAL A 271 -22.58 5.91 -14.01
C VAL A 271 -24.01 5.71 -13.51
N GLU A 272 -25.02 6.28 -14.18
CA GLU A 272 -26.43 6.08 -13.83
C GLU A 272 -26.86 4.61 -13.83
N ARG A 273 -26.49 3.86 -14.88
CA ARG A 273 -26.81 2.43 -14.96
C ARG A 273 -26.16 1.62 -13.85
N VAL A 274 -24.86 1.85 -13.61
CA VAL A 274 -24.12 1.12 -12.56
C VAL A 274 -24.71 1.43 -11.20
N ALA A 275 -25.08 2.68 -10.91
CA ALA A 275 -25.74 3.09 -9.68
C ALA A 275 -27.02 2.30 -9.43
N GLN A 276 -27.90 2.21 -10.46
CA GLN A 276 -29.17 1.45 -10.38
C GLN A 276 -28.94 -0.06 -10.16
N ASP A 277 -27.97 -0.64 -10.86
CA ASP A 277 -27.64 -2.06 -10.69
C ASP A 277 -27.05 -2.36 -9.31
N VAL A 278 -26.16 -1.50 -8.78
CA VAL A 278 -25.57 -1.63 -7.45
C VAL A 278 -26.62 -1.47 -6.36
N GLU A 279 -27.51 -0.48 -6.48
CA GLU A 279 -28.65 -0.27 -5.57
C GLU A 279 -29.54 -1.53 -5.51
N ARG A 280 -29.89 -2.10 -6.68
CA ARG A 280 -30.67 -3.35 -6.75
C ARG A 280 -29.96 -4.50 -6.04
N LEU A 281 -28.66 -4.68 -6.29
CA LEU A 281 -27.87 -5.73 -5.62
C LEU A 281 -27.79 -5.53 -4.11
N ALA A 282 -27.71 -4.28 -3.61
CA ALA A 282 -27.73 -3.96 -2.19
C ALA A 282 -29.06 -4.36 -1.54
N ARG A 283 -30.15 -4.02 -2.20
CA ARG A 283 -31.50 -4.36 -1.76
C ARG A 283 -31.74 -5.89 -1.74
N ASP A 284 -31.30 -6.59 -2.79
CA ASP A 284 -31.40 -8.05 -2.90
C ASP A 284 -30.59 -8.77 -1.81
N ALA A 285 -29.46 -8.19 -1.38
CA ALA A 285 -28.64 -8.71 -0.27
C ALA A 285 -29.18 -8.34 1.12
N GLY A 286 -30.26 -7.54 1.20
CA GLY A 286 -30.89 -7.14 2.45
C GLY A 286 -30.13 -6.02 3.17
N ALA A 287 -29.73 -4.98 2.45
CA ALA A 287 -29.19 -3.76 3.03
C ALA A 287 -30.17 -3.15 4.03
N ARG A 288 -29.65 -2.67 5.16
CA ARG A 288 -30.43 -1.90 6.15
C ARG A 288 -30.67 -0.48 5.71
N GLN A 289 -29.63 0.10 5.15
CA GLN A 289 -29.61 1.40 4.52
C GLN A 289 -28.72 1.33 3.30
N ASP A 290 -29.06 2.06 2.27
CA ASP A 290 -28.26 2.24 1.08
C ASP A 290 -28.38 3.68 0.61
N GLU A 291 -27.27 4.24 0.14
CA GLU A 291 -27.16 5.66 -0.21
C GLU A 291 -26.32 5.82 -1.48
N PRO A 292 -26.91 6.37 -2.56
CA PRO A 292 -26.17 6.77 -3.74
C PRO A 292 -25.32 8.00 -3.43
N LEU A 293 -24.11 8.05 -3.96
CA LEU A 293 -23.17 9.15 -3.78
C LEU A 293 -22.96 9.86 -5.12
N ASP A 294 -23.10 11.18 -5.12
CA ASP A 294 -22.65 12.01 -6.23
C ASP A 294 -21.12 12.07 -6.30
N ALA A 295 -20.57 12.66 -7.34
CA ALA A 295 -19.12 12.72 -7.57
C ALA A 295 -18.35 13.36 -6.39
N GLY A 296 -18.95 14.38 -5.73
CA GLY A 296 -18.34 15.06 -4.59
C GLY A 296 -18.32 14.17 -3.35
N SER A 297 -19.45 13.57 -3.00
CA SER A 297 -19.60 12.66 -1.86
C SER A 297 -18.77 11.39 -2.05
N ASP A 298 -18.72 10.84 -3.28
CA ASP A 298 -17.88 9.69 -3.65
C ASP A 298 -16.39 10.00 -3.42
N ALA A 299 -15.90 11.14 -3.92
CA ALA A 299 -14.51 11.56 -3.73
C ALA A 299 -14.15 11.75 -2.25
N GLN A 300 -15.07 12.31 -1.45
CA GLN A 300 -14.88 12.53 -0.01
C GLN A 300 -14.80 11.21 0.75
N LEU A 301 -15.75 10.29 0.52
CA LEU A 301 -15.74 8.98 1.18
C LEU A 301 -14.55 8.13 0.73
N GLY A 302 -14.24 8.10 -0.57
CA GLY A 302 -13.06 7.40 -1.10
C GLY A 302 -11.75 7.93 -0.55
N GLY A 303 -11.64 9.27 -0.38
CA GLY A 303 -10.52 9.91 0.31
C GLY A 303 -10.40 9.47 1.76
N ALA A 304 -11.48 9.52 2.53
CA ALA A 304 -11.50 9.08 3.92
C ALA A 304 -11.15 7.59 4.08
N LEU A 305 -11.59 6.73 3.16
CA LEU A 305 -11.24 5.30 3.17
C LEU A 305 -9.77 5.04 2.83
N ARG A 306 -9.17 5.86 1.98
CA ARG A 306 -7.72 5.83 1.74
C ARG A 306 -6.95 6.21 3.00
N GLU A 307 -7.39 7.23 3.72
CA GLU A 307 -6.81 7.67 4.98
C GLU A 307 -7.09 6.69 6.13
N ALA A 308 -8.23 6.00 6.14
CA ALA A 308 -8.58 5.02 7.17
C ALA A 308 -7.51 3.93 7.33
N PHE A 309 -6.80 3.56 6.26
CA PHE A 309 -5.65 2.66 6.34
C PHE A 309 -4.53 3.24 7.22
N GLU A 310 -4.23 4.53 7.09
CA GLU A 310 -3.22 5.20 7.92
C GLU A 310 -3.65 5.26 9.37
N TRP A 311 -4.91 5.60 9.62
CA TRP A 311 -5.50 5.60 10.95
C TRP A 311 -5.50 4.22 11.60
N LEU A 312 -5.71 3.14 10.83
CA LEU A 312 -5.63 1.77 11.34
C LEU A 312 -4.26 1.41 11.92
N ARG A 313 -3.20 2.14 11.55
CA ARG A 313 -1.84 1.96 12.10
C ARG A 313 -1.62 2.67 13.43
N TRP A 314 -2.40 3.71 13.71
CA TRP A 314 -2.21 4.60 14.86
C TRP A 314 -3.44 4.71 15.75
N ALA A 315 -4.44 3.85 15.55
CA ALA A 315 -5.74 3.92 16.23
C ALA A 315 -5.70 3.54 17.72
N ALA A 316 -4.57 3.07 18.23
CA ALA A 316 -4.36 2.67 19.62
C ALA A 316 -2.87 2.76 19.99
N PRO A 317 -2.51 2.73 21.29
CA PRO A 317 -1.14 2.70 21.75
C PRO A 317 -0.33 1.52 21.20
N ALA A 318 -0.95 0.34 21.07
CA ALA A 318 -0.35 -0.83 20.44
C ALA A 318 -1.21 -1.27 19.24
N VAL A 319 -0.60 -1.44 18.07
CA VAL A 319 -1.30 -1.88 16.85
C VAL A 319 -0.46 -2.91 16.10
N ALA A 320 -1.11 -3.99 15.69
CA ALA A 320 -0.60 -4.95 14.71
C ALA A 320 -1.50 -4.90 13.46
N LEU A 321 -0.98 -4.39 12.33
CA LEU A 321 -1.71 -4.27 11.07
C LEU A 321 -1.22 -5.32 10.08
N PHE A 322 -2.11 -6.22 9.70
CA PHE A 322 -1.86 -7.28 8.72
C PHE A 322 -2.40 -6.91 7.35
N ARG A 323 -1.66 -7.27 6.31
CA ARG A 323 -2.15 -7.42 4.95
C ARG A 323 -2.26 -8.91 4.65
N ILE A 324 -3.47 -9.37 4.36
CA ILE A 324 -3.75 -10.78 4.07
C ILE A 324 -4.29 -10.84 2.65
N THR A 325 -3.72 -11.70 1.81
CA THR A 325 -4.20 -11.95 0.45
C THR A 325 -4.72 -13.38 0.38
N MET A 326 -5.95 -13.55 -0.08
CA MET A 326 -6.57 -14.86 -0.26
C MET A 326 -7.25 -14.90 -1.63
N PRO A 327 -7.21 -16.04 -2.35
CA PRO A 327 -7.87 -16.16 -3.65
C PRO A 327 -9.37 -15.89 -3.58
N ARG A 328 -9.98 -16.18 -2.44
CA ARG A 328 -11.39 -15.92 -2.15
C ARG A 328 -11.59 -15.67 -0.66
N ILE A 329 -12.28 -14.58 -0.33
CA ILE A 329 -12.68 -14.29 1.05
C ILE A 329 -13.97 -15.08 1.35
N LEU A 330 -13.86 -16.03 2.27
CA LEU A 330 -14.98 -16.86 2.72
C LEU A 330 -15.57 -16.29 4.02
N PRO A 331 -16.89 -16.40 4.25
CA PRO A 331 -17.53 -15.98 5.48
C PRO A 331 -16.87 -16.55 6.74
N GLN A 332 -16.44 -17.82 6.70
CA GLN A 332 -15.75 -18.49 7.81
C GLN A 332 -14.40 -17.83 8.15
N SER A 333 -13.66 -17.37 7.12
CA SER A 333 -12.39 -16.66 7.34
C SER A 333 -12.62 -15.31 8.00
N LEU A 334 -13.66 -14.57 7.60
CA LEU A 334 -14.04 -13.32 8.25
C LEU A 334 -14.53 -13.54 9.69
N ALA A 335 -15.34 -14.57 9.94
CA ALA A 335 -15.78 -14.94 11.27
C ALA A 335 -14.59 -15.29 12.18
N ALA A 336 -13.60 -16.03 11.67
CA ALA A 336 -12.38 -16.34 12.41
C ALA A 336 -11.57 -15.09 12.77
N LEU A 337 -11.47 -14.13 11.85
CA LEU A 337 -10.77 -12.86 12.10
C LEU A 337 -11.56 -11.91 13.03
N SER A 338 -12.89 -12.04 13.09
CA SER A 338 -13.76 -11.13 13.84
C SER A 338 -14.11 -11.62 15.24
N ARG A 339 -13.64 -12.78 15.68
CA ARG A 339 -13.97 -13.35 17.00
C ARG A 339 -13.58 -12.43 18.15
N PRO A 340 -14.50 -12.08 19.07
CA PRO A 340 -14.22 -11.23 20.22
C PRO A 340 -13.81 -12.05 21.45
N GLU A 341 -12.81 -12.92 21.37
CA GLU A 341 -12.45 -13.85 22.46
C GLU A 341 -11.47 -13.23 23.49
N ASP A 342 -11.05 -11.98 23.30
CA ASP A 342 -10.04 -11.31 24.10
C ASP A 342 -10.33 -9.81 24.26
N SER A 343 -9.50 -9.11 25.04
CA SER A 343 -9.56 -7.66 25.26
C SER A 343 -9.15 -6.83 24.05
N LEU A 344 -8.73 -7.44 22.94
CA LEU A 344 -8.23 -6.74 21.77
C LEU A 344 -9.35 -6.23 20.87
N ARG A 345 -9.20 -5.00 20.43
CA ARG A 345 -10.10 -4.39 19.43
C ARG A 345 -9.65 -4.75 18.03
N ARG A 346 -10.60 -5.00 17.14
CA ARG A 346 -10.31 -5.40 15.76
C ARG A 346 -11.00 -4.49 14.77
N ALA A 347 -10.29 -4.17 13.67
CA ALA A 347 -10.84 -3.49 12.51
C ALA A 347 -10.48 -4.25 11.24
N LEU A 348 -11.42 -4.34 10.33
CA LEU A 348 -11.29 -5.08 9.08
C LEU A 348 -11.68 -4.19 7.91
N LEU A 349 -10.81 -4.12 6.91
CA LEU A 349 -11.03 -3.49 5.62
C LEU A 349 -10.71 -4.50 4.53
N VAL A 350 -11.69 -4.84 3.69
CA VAL A 350 -11.44 -5.72 2.55
C VAL A 350 -11.51 -4.93 1.27
N ARG A 351 -10.40 -4.91 0.56
CA ARG A 351 -10.23 -4.27 -0.74
C ARG A 351 -10.43 -5.27 -1.87
N ALA A 352 -10.65 -4.78 -3.06
CA ALA A 352 -10.81 -5.59 -4.26
C ALA A 352 -9.69 -6.63 -4.45
N GLY A 353 -10.03 -7.73 -5.13
CA GLY A 353 -9.08 -8.79 -5.42
C GLY A 353 -8.66 -9.62 -4.20
N GLY A 354 -9.47 -9.64 -3.12
CA GLY A 354 -9.22 -10.49 -1.96
C GLY A 354 -8.12 -10.00 -1.03
N VAL A 355 -7.81 -8.71 -1.04
CA VAL A 355 -6.85 -8.10 -0.10
C VAL A 355 -7.57 -7.66 1.16
N VAL A 356 -7.16 -8.22 2.29
CA VAL A 356 -7.70 -7.89 3.61
C VAL A 356 -6.66 -7.12 4.40
N TYR A 357 -7.04 -5.96 4.90
CA TYR A 357 -6.30 -5.24 5.93
C TYR A 357 -7.00 -5.48 7.26
N PHE A 358 -6.27 -6.09 8.18
CA PHE A 358 -6.78 -6.48 9.48
C PHE A 358 -5.92 -5.86 10.57
N SER A 359 -6.50 -4.98 11.37
CA SER A 359 -5.83 -4.30 12.48
C SER A 359 -6.30 -4.88 13.81
N VAL A 360 -5.35 -5.22 14.65
CA VAL A 360 -5.55 -5.65 16.03
C VAL A 360 -4.93 -4.59 16.93
N MET A 361 -5.69 -4.14 17.93
CA MET A 361 -5.38 -2.96 18.74
C MET A 361 -5.43 -3.31 20.22
N GLY A 362 -4.38 -2.93 20.95
CA GLY A 362 -4.26 -3.04 22.40
C GLY A 362 -4.14 -1.66 23.05
N ASP A 363 -4.38 -1.60 24.33
CA ASP A 363 -4.33 -0.35 25.12
C ASP A 363 -2.91 0.01 25.62
N SER A 364 -1.96 -0.92 25.51
CA SER A 364 -0.56 -0.75 25.90
C SER A 364 0.36 -1.69 25.10
N GLU A 365 1.65 -1.36 25.04
CA GLU A 365 2.71 -2.27 24.50
C GLU A 365 3.33 -3.15 25.61
N ASP A 366 2.53 -3.61 26.57
CA ASP A 366 2.99 -4.51 27.63
C ASP A 366 3.20 -5.94 27.11
N GLU A 367 3.81 -6.77 27.98
CA GLU A 367 4.16 -8.16 27.67
C GLU A 367 2.93 -9.02 27.33
N GLU A 368 1.80 -8.78 27.99
CA GLU A 368 0.55 -9.51 27.76
C GLU A 368 -0.04 -9.18 26.38
N THR A 369 -0.10 -7.90 26.04
CA THR A 369 -0.56 -7.44 24.72
C THR A 369 0.33 -7.97 23.59
N ILE A 370 1.66 -7.91 23.77
CA ILE A 370 2.61 -8.42 22.76
C ILE A 370 2.47 -9.95 22.60
N ALA A 371 2.27 -10.70 23.69
CA ALA A 371 2.05 -12.16 23.62
C ALA A 371 0.70 -12.49 22.93
N ALA A 372 -0.34 -11.72 23.18
CA ALA A 372 -1.63 -11.86 22.48
C ALA A 372 -1.49 -11.56 20.97
N PHE A 373 -0.75 -10.50 20.60
CA PHE A 373 -0.45 -10.20 19.20
C PHE A 373 0.38 -11.30 18.53
N GLU A 374 1.34 -11.89 19.24
CA GLU A 374 2.15 -13.00 18.73
C GLU A 374 1.29 -14.23 18.41
N THR A 375 0.39 -14.58 19.31
CA THR A 375 -0.56 -15.68 19.12
C THR A 375 -1.46 -15.42 17.91
N MET A 376 -2.07 -14.24 17.85
CA MET A 376 -2.92 -13.82 16.74
C MET A 376 -2.15 -13.84 15.40
N ALA A 377 -0.92 -13.38 15.38
CA ALA A 377 -0.09 -13.38 14.17
C ALA A 377 0.17 -14.80 13.65
N LYS A 378 0.48 -15.74 14.54
CA LYS A 378 0.66 -17.15 14.19
C LYS A 378 -0.60 -17.76 13.59
N ASP A 379 -1.76 -17.47 14.19
CA ASP A 379 -3.06 -17.95 13.71
C ASP A 379 -3.40 -17.36 12.34
N ILE A 380 -3.16 -16.06 12.12
CA ILE A 380 -3.38 -15.38 10.84
C ILE A 380 -2.46 -15.96 9.75
N PHE A 381 -1.18 -16.18 10.06
CA PHE A 381 -0.25 -16.78 9.10
C PHE A 381 -0.67 -18.21 8.73
N ALA A 382 -1.10 -19.00 9.71
CA ALA A 382 -1.59 -20.37 9.48
C ALA A 382 -2.89 -20.36 8.64
N LEU A 383 -3.85 -19.50 8.97
CA LEU A 383 -5.11 -19.35 8.23
C LEU A 383 -4.84 -18.93 6.77
N ALA A 384 -3.96 -17.95 6.55
CA ALA A 384 -3.63 -17.51 5.20
C ALA A 384 -3.01 -18.64 4.38
N ALA A 385 -2.08 -19.40 4.97
CA ALA A 385 -1.45 -20.54 4.31
C ALA A 385 -2.45 -21.67 3.99
N GLU A 386 -3.34 -22.00 4.93
CA GLU A 386 -4.42 -22.97 4.71
C GLU A 386 -5.32 -22.61 3.53
N LYS A 387 -5.62 -21.31 3.38
CA LYS A 387 -6.44 -20.77 2.27
C LYS A 387 -5.65 -20.47 1.01
N GLN A 388 -4.43 -21.01 0.87
CA GLN A 388 -3.53 -20.74 -0.28
C GLN A 388 -3.23 -19.26 -0.50
N GLY A 389 -3.29 -18.49 0.56
CA GLY A 389 -3.01 -17.06 0.58
C GLY A 389 -1.68 -16.75 1.27
N GLN A 390 -1.50 -15.49 1.57
CA GLN A 390 -0.33 -14.97 2.28
C GLN A 390 -0.75 -13.87 3.25
N ALA A 391 -0.13 -13.84 4.42
CA ALA A 391 -0.24 -12.72 5.34
C ALA A 391 1.14 -12.07 5.57
N THR A 392 1.13 -10.77 5.71
CA THR A 392 2.29 -9.93 6.04
C THR A 392 1.88 -8.94 7.11
N LEU A 393 2.72 -8.75 8.11
CA LEU A 393 2.53 -7.77 9.16
C LEU A 393 3.15 -6.44 8.69
N LEU A 394 2.30 -5.48 8.28
CA LEU A 394 2.75 -4.20 7.71
C LEU A 394 3.21 -3.22 8.77
N HIS A 395 2.57 -3.25 9.96
CA HIS A 395 2.92 -2.43 11.11
C HIS A 395 2.81 -3.25 12.38
N ALA A 396 3.75 -3.09 13.29
CA ALA A 396 3.73 -3.77 14.58
C ALA A 396 4.66 -3.09 15.59
N PRO A 397 4.36 -3.24 16.91
CA PRO A 397 5.30 -2.87 17.95
C PRO A 397 6.64 -3.59 17.78
N LEU A 398 7.73 -2.90 18.12
CA LEU A 398 9.07 -3.47 18.01
C LEU A 398 9.23 -4.75 18.85
N GLY A 399 8.55 -4.84 19.99
CA GLY A 399 8.48 -6.04 20.82
C GLY A 399 8.00 -7.27 20.04
N LEU A 400 6.98 -7.11 19.21
CA LEU A 400 6.45 -8.20 18.37
C LEU A 400 7.42 -8.56 17.23
N LYS A 401 8.00 -7.55 16.54
CA LYS A 401 8.98 -7.78 15.46
C LYS A 401 10.23 -8.54 15.92
N LYS A 402 10.58 -8.47 17.22
CA LYS A 402 11.68 -9.24 17.82
C LYS A 402 11.34 -10.70 18.03
N ARG A 403 10.05 -11.09 18.09
CA ARG A 403 9.58 -12.45 18.39
C ARG A 403 9.25 -13.26 17.15
N LEU A 404 8.81 -12.61 16.08
CA LEU A 404 8.40 -13.29 14.85
C LEU A 404 8.78 -12.51 13.59
N SER A 405 8.80 -13.22 12.45
CA SER A 405 8.96 -12.58 11.14
C SER A 405 7.67 -11.91 10.70
N VAL A 406 7.75 -10.64 10.31
CA VAL A 406 6.61 -9.91 9.75
C VAL A 406 6.13 -10.48 8.40
N TRP A 407 6.94 -11.31 7.75
CA TRP A 407 6.68 -11.89 6.44
C TRP A 407 5.91 -13.22 6.49
N GLY A 408 5.59 -13.70 7.69
CA GLY A 408 4.94 -15.00 7.88
C GLY A 408 5.85 -16.19 7.55
N LEU A 409 5.22 -17.25 7.04
CA LEU A 409 5.92 -18.49 6.72
C LEU A 409 6.76 -18.35 5.43
N ALA A 410 7.91 -19.01 5.41
CA ALA A 410 8.79 -19.04 4.25
C ALA A 410 8.08 -19.70 3.04
N ARG A 411 8.23 -19.09 1.87
CA ARG A 411 7.64 -19.59 0.62
C ARG A 411 8.58 -20.53 -0.11
N GLY A 412 8.03 -21.38 -0.98
CA GLY A 412 8.82 -22.29 -1.81
C GLY A 412 9.77 -21.62 -2.80
N ASP A 413 9.50 -20.34 -3.14
CA ASP A 413 10.29 -19.51 -4.04
C ASP A 413 11.46 -18.77 -3.36
N PHE A 414 11.68 -18.97 -2.05
CA PHE A 414 12.70 -18.26 -1.28
C PHE A 414 14.13 -18.46 -1.83
N SER A 415 14.44 -19.63 -2.36
CA SER A 415 15.74 -19.90 -2.99
C SER A 415 16.00 -18.99 -4.22
N LEU A 416 14.95 -18.67 -4.98
CA LEU A 416 15.03 -17.75 -6.11
C LEU A 416 15.20 -16.31 -5.60
N MET A 417 14.48 -15.92 -4.56
CA MET A 417 14.63 -14.58 -3.94
C MET A 417 16.07 -14.33 -3.47
N LYS A 418 16.72 -15.33 -2.85
CA LYS A 418 18.14 -15.24 -2.49
C LYS A 418 19.05 -15.01 -3.69
N LYS A 419 18.82 -15.73 -4.79
CA LYS A 419 19.62 -15.57 -6.02
C LYS A 419 19.43 -14.17 -6.62
N VAL A 420 18.21 -13.64 -6.64
CA VAL A 420 17.93 -12.29 -7.10
C VAL A 420 18.65 -11.27 -6.22
N LYS A 421 18.50 -11.38 -4.89
CA LYS A 421 19.21 -10.50 -3.95
C LYS A 421 20.72 -10.53 -4.20
N GLN A 422 21.31 -11.70 -4.31
CA GLN A 422 22.76 -11.85 -4.54
C GLN A 422 23.23 -11.30 -5.88
N ALA A 423 22.39 -11.36 -6.92
CA ALA A 423 22.72 -10.79 -8.22
C ALA A 423 22.81 -9.27 -8.21
N PHE A 424 21.87 -8.62 -7.51
CA PHE A 424 21.75 -7.17 -7.45
C PHE A 424 22.50 -6.54 -6.27
N ASP A 425 22.66 -7.24 -5.15
CA ASP A 425 23.31 -6.78 -3.94
C ASP A 425 24.19 -7.88 -3.34
N PRO A 426 25.34 -8.19 -3.99
CA PRO A 426 26.21 -9.28 -3.55
C PRO A 426 26.85 -9.05 -2.19
N ASP A 427 27.08 -7.80 -1.79
CA ASP A 427 27.71 -7.42 -0.52
C ASP A 427 26.70 -7.23 0.62
N GLY A 428 25.38 -7.32 0.34
CA GLY A 428 24.31 -7.23 1.34
C GLY A 428 24.22 -5.86 2.00
N ILE A 429 24.46 -4.79 1.27
CA ILE A 429 24.46 -3.41 1.78
C ILE A 429 23.08 -2.75 1.78
N PHE A 430 22.14 -3.24 0.95
CA PHE A 430 20.79 -2.70 0.88
C PHE A 430 19.89 -3.24 1.98
N ALA A 431 19.48 -2.35 2.89
CA ALA A 431 18.45 -2.60 3.90
C ALA A 431 18.57 -4.00 4.55
N PRO A 432 19.75 -4.40 5.08
CA PRO A 432 20.04 -5.76 5.48
C PRO A 432 19.06 -6.26 6.54
N ARG A 433 18.57 -7.50 6.37
CA ARG A 433 17.59 -8.20 7.21
C ARG A 433 16.14 -7.69 7.10
N ARG A 434 15.85 -6.65 6.37
CA ARG A 434 14.50 -6.07 6.36
C ARG A 434 13.48 -6.91 5.60
N TYR A 435 13.92 -7.73 4.65
CA TYR A 435 13.04 -8.47 3.75
C TYR A 435 12.81 -9.93 4.17
N VAL A 436 12.04 -10.66 3.35
CA VAL A 436 11.67 -12.08 3.57
C VAL A 436 12.90 -12.92 3.92
N GLY A 437 12.81 -13.70 5.02
CA GLY A 437 13.86 -14.60 5.44
C GLY A 437 15.19 -13.95 5.82
N GLY A 438 15.17 -12.64 6.08
CA GLY A 438 16.37 -11.89 6.50
C GLY A 438 17.24 -11.41 5.32
N LEU A 439 16.67 -11.31 4.12
CA LEU A 439 17.31 -10.70 2.95
C LEU A 439 17.43 -9.20 3.07
#